data_20f5f3d54f77a62c1aeb2240585f99f8
#
_entry.id   20f5f3d54f77a62c1aeb2240585f99f8
#
_cell.length_a   1.000
_cell.length_b   1.000
_cell.length_c   1.000
_cell.angle_alpha   90.00
_cell.angle_beta   90.00
_cell.angle_gamma   90.00
#
_symmetry.space_group_name_H-M   'P 1'
#
loop_
_entity.id
_entity.type
_entity.pdbx_description
1 polymer ?
#
loop_
_entity_poly.entity_id
_entity_poly.type
_entity_poly.pdbx_seq_one_letter_code
_entity_poly.pdbx_strand_id
1 'polypeptide(L)'
;MIALRTARDARREELRADLRGYRNLVLFLLLNALACWLMAVSIGGSALFSEIPYDGHPFIQAGYDRVPVSWFVYELSFWHGFSVFFSVPCALLLGLVVFGQHGIAWLCHRRPHHTERSRCA
;
A
#
# COMPACT_ATOMS: atom_id res chain seq x y z
N MET A 1 -22.57 -30.86 14.42
CA MET A 1 -22.78 -30.10 13.14
C MET A 1 -22.82 -28.57 13.35
N ILE A 2 -23.45 -28.07 14.40
CA ILE A 2 -23.59 -26.62 14.70
C ILE A 2 -22.21 -25.94 14.93
N ALA A 3 -21.30 -26.54 15.69
CA ALA A 3 -20.01 -25.97 16.00
C ALA A 3 -19.08 -25.73 14.78
N LEU A 4 -19.20 -26.56 13.74
CA LEU A 4 -18.44 -26.38 12.49
C LEU A 4 -18.96 -25.23 11.62
N ARG A 5 -20.27 -24.92 11.71
CA ARG A 5 -20.85 -23.75 11.04
C ARG A 5 -20.39 -22.46 11.69
N THR A 6 -20.45 -22.36 13.01
CA THR A 6 -20.01 -21.17 13.77
C THR A 6 -18.54 -20.84 13.55
N ALA A 7 -17.66 -21.84 13.53
CA ALA A 7 -16.23 -21.62 13.24
C ALA A 7 -15.98 -21.13 11.80
N ARG A 8 -16.78 -21.59 10.84
CA ARG A 8 -16.66 -21.17 9.44
C ARG A 8 -17.19 -19.75 9.22
N ASP A 9 -18.23 -19.37 9.93
CA ASP A 9 -18.82 -18.04 9.83
C ASP A 9 -17.92 -17.00 10.53
N ALA A 10 -17.35 -17.30 11.71
CA ALA A 10 -16.37 -16.47 12.38
C ALA A 10 -15.14 -16.19 11.48
N ARG A 11 -14.61 -17.21 10.82
CA ARG A 11 -13.47 -17.05 9.91
C ARG A 11 -13.80 -16.21 8.68
N ARG A 12 -15.04 -16.25 8.19
CA ARG A 12 -15.49 -15.39 7.08
C ARG A 12 -15.61 -13.92 7.51
N GLU A 13 -15.99 -13.67 8.75
CA GLU A 13 -16.09 -12.32 9.29
C GLU A 13 -14.71 -11.70 9.52
N GLU A 14 -13.75 -12.45 10.07
CA GLU A 14 -12.35 -12.04 10.15
C GLU A 14 -11.78 -11.67 8.77
N LEU A 15 -11.99 -12.54 7.80
CA LEU A 15 -11.56 -12.31 6.43
C LEU A 15 -12.12 -11.01 5.84
N ARG A 16 -13.41 -10.75 6.07
CA ARG A 16 -14.07 -9.52 5.59
C ARG A 16 -13.57 -8.28 6.32
N ALA A 17 -13.19 -8.41 7.60
CA ALA A 17 -12.62 -7.32 8.38
C ALA A 17 -11.23 -6.96 7.85
N ASP A 18 -10.36 -7.95 7.61
CA ASP A 18 -9.02 -7.78 7.05
C ASP A 18 -9.06 -7.16 5.66
N LEU A 19 -9.95 -7.64 4.79
CA LEU A 19 -10.12 -7.08 3.44
C LEU A 19 -10.63 -5.65 3.46
N ARG A 20 -11.48 -5.27 4.43
CA ARG A 20 -11.93 -3.88 4.58
C ARG A 20 -10.80 -2.99 5.07
N GLY A 21 -10.02 -3.45 6.05
CA GLY A 21 -8.84 -2.75 6.54
C GLY A 21 -7.84 -2.50 5.41
N TYR A 22 -7.52 -3.53 4.64
CA TYR A 22 -6.62 -3.43 3.50
C TYR A 22 -7.13 -2.47 2.42
N ARG A 23 -8.43 -2.55 2.07
CA ARG A 23 -9.04 -1.61 1.12
C ARG A 23 -8.92 -0.17 1.59
N ASN A 24 -9.19 0.10 2.86
CA ASN A 24 -9.10 1.45 3.42
C ASN A 24 -7.65 1.97 3.40
N LEU A 25 -6.68 1.10 3.70
CA LEU A 25 -5.26 1.42 3.58
C LEU A 25 -4.89 1.79 2.14
N VAL A 26 -5.29 0.97 1.17
CA VAL A 26 -5.02 1.24 -0.25
C VAL A 26 -5.65 2.56 -0.69
N LEU A 27 -6.89 2.83 -0.32
CA LEU A 27 -7.55 4.11 -0.61
C LEU A 27 -6.81 5.30 0.01
N PHE A 28 -6.37 5.19 1.26
CA PHE A 28 -5.57 6.21 1.91
C PHE A 28 -4.26 6.47 1.17
N LEU A 29 -3.55 5.43 0.75
CA LEU A 29 -2.30 5.54 0.01
C LEU A 29 -2.49 6.16 -1.38
N LEU A 30 -3.58 5.80 -2.08
CA LEU A 30 -3.93 6.41 -3.36
C LEU A 30 -4.23 7.90 -3.21
N LEU A 31 -4.97 8.28 -2.17
CA LEU A 31 -5.25 9.69 -1.87
C LEU A 31 -3.97 10.45 -1.52
N ASN A 32 -3.08 9.85 -0.74
CA ASN A 32 -1.79 10.43 -0.41
C ASN A 32 -0.92 10.62 -1.66
N ALA A 33 -0.86 9.62 -2.55
CA ALA A 33 -0.13 9.71 -3.81
C ALA A 33 -0.72 10.78 -4.74
N LEU A 34 -2.04 10.88 -4.82
CA LEU A 34 -2.73 11.91 -5.60
C LEU A 34 -2.43 13.32 -5.05
N ALA A 35 -2.47 13.50 -3.73
CA ALA A 35 -2.12 14.77 -3.10
C ALA A 35 -0.67 15.16 -3.37
N CYS A 36 0.27 14.20 -3.32
CA CYS A 36 1.67 14.41 -3.67
C CYS A 36 1.81 14.84 -5.14
N TRP A 37 1.12 14.17 -6.04
CA TRP A 37 1.14 14.52 -7.47
C TRP A 37 0.57 15.91 -7.72
N LEU A 38 -0.57 16.25 -7.14
CA LEU A 38 -1.18 17.58 -7.27
C LEU A 38 -0.25 18.66 -6.72
N MET A 39 0.39 18.42 -5.58
CA MET A 39 1.37 19.36 -5.02
C MET A 39 2.58 19.52 -5.94
N ALA A 40 3.13 18.43 -6.47
CA ALA A 40 4.25 18.47 -7.40
C ALA A 40 3.89 19.24 -8.68
N VAL A 41 2.70 19.04 -9.24
CA VAL A 41 2.20 19.78 -10.41
C VAL A 41 2.03 21.27 -10.09
N SER A 42 1.49 21.61 -8.91
CA SER A 42 1.24 23.01 -8.51
C SER A 42 2.54 23.78 -8.26
N ILE A 43 3.58 23.13 -7.78
CA ILE A 43 4.89 23.74 -7.49
C ILE A 43 5.81 23.68 -8.72
N GLY A 44 5.50 22.79 -9.68
CA GLY A 44 6.31 22.56 -10.88
C GLY A 44 7.37 21.48 -10.72
N GLY A 45 7.40 20.72 -9.60
CA GLY A 45 8.36 19.66 -9.36
C GLY A 45 8.25 19.06 -7.97
N SER A 46 9.23 18.22 -7.61
CA SER A 46 9.30 17.58 -6.29
C SER A 46 10.67 17.81 -5.66
N ALA A 47 10.67 18.13 -4.35
CA ALA A 47 11.89 18.29 -3.57
C ALA A 47 12.62 16.96 -3.32
N LEU A 48 11.96 15.81 -3.50
CA LEU A 48 12.53 14.49 -3.23
C LEU A 48 13.78 14.19 -4.07
N PHE A 49 13.85 14.74 -5.29
CA PHE A 49 14.95 14.54 -6.23
C PHE A 49 15.76 15.84 -6.44
N SER A 50 15.52 16.87 -5.64
CA SER A 50 16.26 18.11 -5.71
C SER A 50 17.57 17.98 -4.93
N GLU A 51 18.63 18.58 -5.47
CA GLU A 51 19.92 18.69 -4.75
C GLU A 51 19.75 19.56 -3.51
N ILE A 52 20.54 19.27 -2.47
CA ILE A 52 20.57 20.10 -1.26
C ILE A 52 21.07 21.51 -1.67
N PRO A 53 20.33 22.57 -1.33
CA PRO A 53 20.70 23.92 -1.75
C PRO A 53 22.05 24.34 -1.17
N TYR A 54 23.03 24.55 -2.04
CA TYR A 54 24.40 24.94 -1.65
C TYR A 54 24.47 26.41 -1.21
N ASP A 55 23.52 27.23 -1.70
CA ASP A 55 23.53 28.69 -1.50
C ASP A 55 22.53 29.19 -0.45
N GLY A 56 22.01 28.30 0.39
CA GLY A 56 21.07 28.67 1.44
C GLY A 56 19.63 28.98 0.94
N HIS A 57 19.37 28.91 -0.36
CA HIS A 57 18.05 29.12 -0.93
C HIS A 57 17.48 27.78 -1.47
N PRO A 58 16.37 27.27 -0.94
CA PRO A 58 15.79 26.04 -1.42
C PRO A 58 15.19 26.24 -2.81
N PHE A 59 15.44 25.27 -3.68
CA PHE A 59 14.82 25.21 -5.01
C PHE A 59 14.26 23.81 -5.26
N ILE A 60 13.26 23.72 -6.12
CA ILE A 60 12.71 22.46 -6.61
C ILE A 60 13.03 22.34 -8.08
N GLN A 61 13.50 21.17 -8.50
CA GLN A 61 13.81 20.92 -9.90
C GLN A 61 12.52 20.57 -10.65
N ALA A 62 12.16 21.42 -11.63
CA ALA A 62 11.02 21.28 -12.51
C ALA A 62 11.53 20.94 -13.92
N GLY A 63 11.81 19.65 -14.17
CA GLY A 63 12.47 19.24 -15.41
C GLY A 63 13.89 19.76 -15.50
N TYR A 64 14.16 20.71 -16.39
CA TYR A 64 15.48 21.37 -16.54
C TYR A 64 15.59 22.69 -15.78
N ASP A 65 14.49 23.22 -15.29
CA ASP A 65 14.44 24.52 -14.61
C ASP A 65 14.52 24.36 -13.10
N ARG A 66 15.12 25.37 -12.43
CA ARG A 66 15.18 25.47 -10.98
C ARG A 66 14.16 26.51 -10.52
N VAL A 67 13.16 26.07 -9.79
CA VAL A 67 12.12 26.96 -9.24
C VAL A 67 12.46 27.29 -7.79
N PRO A 68 12.75 28.55 -7.45
CA PRO A 68 12.99 28.95 -6.06
C PRO A 68 11.69 28.80 -5.26
N VAL A 69 11.79 28.22 -4.08
CA VAL A 69 10.64 28.00 -3.19
C VAL A 69 11.00 28.41 -1.76
N SER A 70 10.01 28.61 -0.91
CA SER A 70 10.26 28.82 0.52
C SER A 70 10.71 27.52 1.19
N TRP A 71 11.46 27.62 2.30
CA TRP A 71 11.87 26.46 3.10
C TRP A 71 10.70 25.59 3.52
N PHE A 72 9.57 26.19 3.89
CA PHE A 72 8.36 25.48 4.25
C PHE A 72 7.83 24.61 3.10
N VAL A 73 7.75 25.16 1.89
CA VAL A 73 7.30 24.45 0.70
C VAL A 73 8.27 23.31 0.33
N TYR A 74 9.58 23.57 0.45
CA TYR A 74 10.62 22.58 0.20
C TYR A 74 10.48 21.39 1.16
N GLU A 75 10.45 21.62 2.47
CA GLU A 75 10.31 20.56 3.46
C GLU A 75 8.99 19.82 3.34
N LEU A 76 7.90 20.52 3.14
CA LEU A 76 6.59 19.90 2.95
C LEU A 76 6.60 18.97 1.73
N SER A 77 7.15 19.43 0.60
CA SER A 77 7.29 18.62 -0.63
C SER A 77 8.21 17.42 -0.42
N PHE A 78 9.31 17.59 0.30
CA PHE A 78 10.27 16.54 0.60
C PHE A 78 9.62 15.43 1.47
N TRP A 79 9.07 15.81 2.62
CA TRP A 79 8.48 14.85 3.56
C TRP A 79 7.26 14.14 2.97
N HIS A 80 6.46 14.86 2.18
CA HIS A 80 5.32 14.27 1.50
C HIS A 80 5.75 13.26 0.42
N GLY A 81 6.71 13.62 -0.43
CA GLY A 81 7.30 12.73 -1.42
C GLY A 81 7.94 11.50 -0.78
N PHE A 82 8.68 11.70 0.32
CA PHE A 82 9.28 10.63 1.11
C PHE A 82 8.22 9.66 1.67
N SER A 83 7.11 10.18 2.21
CA SER A 83 6.02 9.37 2.73
C SER A 83 5.40 8.46 1.64
N VAL A 84 5.22 8.97 0.43
CA VAL A 84 4.70 8.19 -0.71
C VAL A 84 5.71 7.13 -1.16
N PHE A 85 6.99 7.50 -1.25
CA PHE A 85 8.05 6.59 -1.68
C PHE A 85 8.17 5.34 -0.79
N PHE A 86 7.97 5.47 0.53
CA PHE A 86 8.02 4.33 1.45
C PHE A 86 6.67 3.63 1.64
N SER A 87 5.58 4.37 1.63
CA SER A 87 4.26 3.80 1.91
C SER A 87 3.76 2.87 0.79
N VAL A 88 4.08 3.16 -0.46
CA VAL A 88 3.65 2.34 -1.60
C VAL A 88 4.26 0.92 -1.57
N PRO A 89 5.59 0.75 -1.42
CA PRO A 89 6.18 -0.59 -1.27
C PRO A 89 5.65 -1.34 -0.04
N CYS A 90 5.47 -0.66 1.09
CA CYS A 90 4.91 -1.27 2.29
C CYS A 90 3.48 -1.78 2.07
N ALA A 91 2.64 -1.02 1.36
CA ALA A 91 1.30 -1.46 1.02
C ALA A 91 1.28 -2.66 0.08
N LEU A 92 2.18 -2.70 -0.91
CA LEU A 92 2.32 -3.83 -1.81
C LEU A 92 2.76 -5.10 -1.06
N LEU A 93 3.72 -5.00 -0.15
CA LEU A 93 4.16 -6.11 0.69
C LEU A 93 3.04 -6.63 1.59
N LEU A 94 2.31 -5.73 2.26
CA LEU A 94 1.13 -6.08 3.06
C LEU A 94 0.05 -6.76 2.21
N GLY A 95 -0.19 -6.25 1.00
CA GLY A 95 -1.11 -6.88 0.04
C GLY A 95 -0.70 -8.29 -0.31
N LEU A 96 0.58 -8.53 -0.61
CA LEU A 96 1.11 -9.85 -0.91
C LEU A 96 0.93 -10.82 0.27
N VAL A 97 1.15 -10.36 1.51
CA VAL A 97 0.94 -11.18 2.72
C VAL A 97 -0.53 -11.53 2.88
N VAL A 98 -1.43 -10.54 2.82
CA VAL A 98 -2.87 -10.76 2.99
C VAL A 98 -3.43 -11.68 1.91
N PHE A 99 -3.15 -11.40 0.63
CA PHE A 99 -3.64 -12.24 -0.48
C PHE A 99 -2.96 -13.60 -0.52
N GLY A 100 -1.67 -13.69 -0.16
CA GLY A 100 -0.95 -14.95 -0.07
C GLY A 100 -1.54 -15.90 0.96
N GLN A 101 -1.84 -15.42 2.16
CA GLN A 101 -2.49 -16.21 3.21
C GLN A 101 -3.88 -16.71 2.77
N HIS A 102 -4.64 -15.89 2.07
CA HIS A 102 -5.97 -16.28 1.57
C HIS A 102 -5.89 -17.26 0.41
N GLY A 103 -4.93 -17.09 -0.50
CA GLY A 103 -4.69 -18.01 -1.61
C GLY A 103 -4.31 -19.40 -1.13
N ILE A 104 -3.40 -19.51 -0.16
CA ILE A 104 -3.00 -20.79 0.44
C ILE A 104 -4.17 -21.46 1.15
N ALA A 105 -4.95 -20.73 1.94
CA ALA A 105 -6.12 -21.26 2.62
C ALA A 105 -7.17 -21.79 1.63
N TRP A 106 -7.36 -21.12 0.49
CA TRP A 106 -8.29 -21.56 -0.55
C TRP A 106 -7.79 -22.81 -1.29
N LEU A 107 -6.49 -22.90 -1.59
CA LEU A 107 -5.89 -24.07 -2.22
C LEU A 107 -5.91 -25.30 -1.32
N CYS A 108 -5.66 -25.14 -0.02
CA CYS A 108 -5.77 -26.24 0.95
C CYS A 108 -7.20 -26.76 1.08
N HIS A 109 -8.21 -25.89 0.89
CA HIS A 109 -9.62 -26.31 0.96
C HIS A 109 -10.14 -26.99 -0.31
N ARG A 110 -9.46 -26.80 -1.44
CA ARG A 110 -9.81 -27.44 -2.73
C ARG A 110 -9.23 -28.82 -2.94
N ARG A 111 -8.32 -29.31 -2.06
CA ARG A 111 -7.86 -30.70 -2.18
C ARG A 111 -9.04 -31.62 -1.88
N PRO A 112 -9.64 -32.27 -2.87
CA PRO A 112 -10.72 -33.21 -2.63
C PRO A 112 -10.18 -34.41 -1.85
N HIS A 113 -10.99 -34.92 -0.92
CA HIS A 113 -10.78 -36.18 -0.20
C HIS A 113 -10.73 -37.39 -1.16
N HIS A 114 -9.76 -37.43 -2.09
CA HIS A 114 -9.61 -38.55 -3.03
C HIS A 114 -8.84 -39.73 -2.45
N THR A 115 -8.38 -39.66 -1.19
CA THR A 115 -7.49 -40.68 -0.64
C THR A 115 -8.17 -41.68 0.32
N GLU A 116 -9.46 -41.56 0.61
CA GLU A 116 -10.10 -42.51 1.55
C GLU A 116 -10.87 -43.67 0.88
N ARG A 117 -10.98 -43.71 -0.45
CA ARG A 117 -11.73 -44.79 -1.15
C ARG A 117 -10.89 -46.03 -1.49
N SER A 118 -9.58 -46.04 -1.28
CA SER A 118 -8.72 -47.16 -1.66
C SER A 118 -8.36 -48.08 -0.50
N ARG A 119 -8.96 -47.96 0.67
CA ARG A 119 -8.66 -48.85 1.82
C ARG A 119 -9.80 -49.82 2.21
N CYS A 120 -10.87 -49.92 1.43
CA CYS A 120 -11.97 -50.86 1.67
C CYS A 120 -12.18 -51.75 0.42
N ALA A 121 -11.14 -52.33 -0.14
CA ALA A 121 -11.22 -53.42 -1.10
C ALA A 121 -10.19 -54.49 -0.73
#